data_cfb7a92788c7dca9a819fa27cc0bc4e9
#
_entry.id   cfb7a92788c7dca9a819fa27cc0bc4e9
#
_cell.length_a   1.000
_cell.length_b   1.000
_cell.length_c   1.000
_cell.angle_alpha   90.00
_cell.angle_beta   90.00
_cell.angle_gamma   90.00
#
_symmetry.space_group_name_H-M   'P 1'
#
loop_
_entity.id
_entity.type
_entity.pdbx_description
1 polymer ?
#
loop_
_entity_poly.entity_id
_entity_poly.type
_entity_poly.pdbx_seq_one_letter_code
_entity_poly.pdbx_strand_id
1 'polypeptide(L)'
;MPQIPPQTRLVIFDCDGVLVDSETLSNAIMAKALTAQGWPMSGTDSMARFKGGHMHKVHAALEAELGRSLSRDWIADFDAACQIALKKVKAVDGIAALITRVKAAGLSICVASQGPHEKMAVTLKAAGFDEIFAGKIFSSRDVKRPKPAPDLFLHAARSCGASPENCLVIEDSLTGVAAAKAANMQVFYLSAAGDILDGAKTIRHPNEISL
;
A
#
# COMPACT_ATOMS: atom_id res chain seq x y z
N MET A 1 -21.85 -8.09 -2.01
CA MET A 1 -20.77 -7.10 -1.98
C MET A 1 -20.49 -6.70 -0.54
N PRO A 2 -19.24 -6.55 -0.09
CA PRO A 2 -18.95 -6.04 1.23
C PRO A 2 -19.50 -4.62 1.39
N GLN A 3 -20.30 -4.39 2.42
CA GLN A 3 -20.91 -3.10 2.71
C GLN A 3 -20.09 -2.38 3.78
N ILE A 4 -19.88 -1.06 3.62
CA ILE A 4 -19.29 -0.22 4.66
C ILE A 4 -20.21 -0.26 5.88
N PRO A 5 -19.68 -0.56 7.08
CA PRO A 5 -20.50 -0.63 8.30
C PRO A 5 -21.21 0.72 8.58
N PRO A 6 -22.50 0.72 8.99
CA PRO A 6 -23.28 1.96 9.14
C PRO A 6 -22.74 2.93 10.20
N GLN A 7 -21.97 2.41 11.19
CA GLN A 7 -21.31 3.25 12.21
C GLN A 7 -20.06 3.96 11.69
N THR A 8 -19.55 3.63 10.48
CA THR A 8 -18.32 4.22 9.93
C THR A 8 -18.46 5.75 9.79
N ARG A 9 -17.44 6.47 10.22
CA ARG A 9 -17.30 7.92 10.09
C ARG A 9 -16.04 8.30 9.33
N LEU A 10 -15.02 7.43 9.37
CA LEU A 10 -13.72 7.64 8.74
C LEU A 10 -13.33 6.40 7.95
N VAL A 11 -12.94 6.59 6.69
CA VAL A 11 -12.27 5.56 5.88
C VAL A 11 -10.79 5.91 5.78
N ILE A 12 -9.94 5.00 6.28
CA ILE A 12 -8.49 5.13 6.27
C ILE A 12 -7.95 4.27 5.14
N PHE A 13 -7.30 4.88 4.18
CA PHE A 13 -6.68 4.18 3.06
C PHE A 13 -5.19 3.96 3.33
N ASP A 14 -4.67 2.76 3.09
CA ASP A 14 -3.24 2.64 2.82
C ASP A 14 -2.90 3.34 1.50
N CYS A 15 -1.61 3.59 1.27
CA CYS A 15 -1.16 4.29 0.06
C CYS A 15 -0.73 3.30 -1.04
N ASP A 16 0.34 2.55 -0.78
CA ASP A 16 0.94 1.64 -1.76
C ASP A 16 0.06 0.39 -1.94
N GLY A 17 -0.31 0.05 -3.17
CA GLY A 17 -1.19 -1.09 -3.45
C GLY A 17 -2.68 -0.85 -3.21
N VAL A 18 -3.06 0.27 -2.55
CA VAL A 18 -4.47 0.67 -2.33
C VAL A 18 -4.82 1.92 -3.11
N LEU A 19 -4.13 3.04 -2.88
CA LEU A 19 -4.36 4.28 -3.62
C LEU A 19 -3.55 4.33 -4.91
N VAL A 20 -2.30 3.89 -4.88
CA VAL A 20 -1.36 3.93 -6.00
C VAL A 20 -0.81 2.55 -6.31
N ASP A 21 -0.71 2.21 -7.61
CA ASP A 21 -0.19 0.93 -8.09
C ASP A 21 1.35 0.96 -8.17
N SER A 22 1.97 1.20 -7.02
CA SER A 22 3.42 1.25 -6.91
C SER A 22 4.08 -0.12 -6.94
N GLU A 23 3.37 -1.19 -6.60
CA GLU A 23 3.91 -2.54 -6.57
C GLU A 23 4.12 -3.10 -7.98
N THR A 24 3.14 -2.99 -8.88
CA THR A 24 3.30 -3.37 -10.29
C THR A 24 4.46 -2.63 -10.92
N LEU A 25 4.57 -1.33 -10.64
CA LEU A 25 5.65 -0.49 -11.15
C LEU A 25 7.01 -0.94 -10.63
N SER A 26 7.16 -1.11 -9.31
CA SER A 26 8.41 -1.52 -8.67
C SER A 26 8.86 -2.92 -9.14
N ASN A 27 7.91 -3.85 -9.28
CA ASN A 27 8.22 -5.21 -9.76
C ASN A 27 8.60 -5.25 -11.24
N ALA A 28 8.05 -4.38 -12.08
CA ALA A 28 8.51 -4.24 -13.46
C ALA A 28 9.96 -3.72 -13.55
N ILE A 29 10.33 -2.78 -12.68
CA ILE A 29 11.70 -2.27 -12.58
C ILE A 29 12.63 -3.34 -12.00
N MET A 30 12.19 -4.06 -10.96
CA MET A 30 12.94 -5.17 -10.37
C MET A 30 13.27 -6.24 -11.42
N ALA A 31 12.28 -6.66 -12.21
CA ALA A 31 12.47 -7.64 -13.27
C ALA A 31 13.55 -7.19 -14.26
N LYS A 32 13.56 -5.91 -14.66
CA LYS A 32 14.61 -5.35 -15.54
C LYS A 32 15.97 -5.37 -14.86
N ALA A 33 16.06 -4.96 -13.59
CA ALA A 33 17.30 -4.96 -12.84
C ALA A 33 17.89 -6.37 -12.69
N LEU A 34 17.06 -7.37 -12.33
CA LEU A 34 17.50 -8.75 -12.18
C LEU A 34 17.90 -9.37 -13.54
N THR A 35 17.16 -9.07 -14.60
CA THR A 35 17.51 -9.51 -15.96
C THR A 35 18.87 -8.94 -16.41
N ALA A 36 19.15 -7.67 -16.08
CA ALA A 36 20.46 -7.04 -16.36
C ALA A 36 21.61 -7.70 -15.59
N GLN A 37 21.34 -8.31 -14.43
CA GLN A 37 22.33 -9.07 -13.67
C GLN A 37 22.50 -10.52 -14.17
N GLY A 38 21.72 -10.95 -15.16
CA GLY A 38 21.78 -12.29 -15.73
C GLY A 38 20.71 -13.27 -15.22
N TRP A 39 19.71 -12.79 -14.48
CA TRP A 39 18.54 -13.56 -14.06
C TRP A 39 17.27 -13.10 -14.78
N PRO A 40 16.96 -13.64 -15.96
CA PRO A 40 15.77 -13.26 -16.72
C PRO A 40 14.48 -13.47 -15.92
N MET A 41 13.66 -12.42 -15.83
CA MET A 41 12.43 -12.44 -15.03
C MET A 41 11.41 -11.48 -15.64
N SER A 42 10.13 -11.84 -15.59
CA SER A 42 9.03 -10.92 -15.89
C SER A 42 8.62 -10.12 -14.65
N GLY A 43 7.90 -9.00 -14.83
CA GLY A 43 7.31 -8.25 -13.72
C GLY A 43 6.34 -9.10 -12.88
N THR A 44 5.60 -10.00 -13.53
CA THR A 44 4.67 -10.92 -12.86
C THR A 44 5.43 -11.94 -12.00
N ASP A 45 6.55 -12.49 -12.51
CA ASP A 45 7.39 -13.43 -11.74
C ASP A 45 8.04 -12.70 -10.54
N SER A 46 8.53 -11.48 -10.77
CA SER A 46 9.06 -10.64 -9.70
C SER A 46 8.02 -10.39 -8.60
N MET A 47 6.81 -10.03 -8.99
CA MET A 47 5.69 -9.82 -8.07
C MET A 47 5.39 -11.08 -7.26
N ALA A 48 5.27 -12.24 -7.90
CA ALA A 48 4.97 -13.50 -7.24
C ALA A 48 6.06 -13.91 -6.23
N ARG A 49 7.33 -13.57 -6.52
CA ARG A 49 8.49 -14.03 -5.76
C ARG A 49 8.94 -13.05 -4.68
N PHE A 50 8.77 -11.75 -4.90
CA PHE A 50 9.39 -10.70 -4.09
C PHE A 50 8.43 -9.65 -3.54
N LYS A 51 7.10 -9.76 -3.79
CA LYS A 51 6.11 -8.82 -3.23
C LYS A 51 6.31 -8.65 -1.72
N GLY A 52 6.48 -7.40 -1.28
CA GLY A 52 6.73 -7.08 0.13
C GLY A 52 8.07 -7.57 0.70
N GLY A 53 8.97 -8.08 -0.16
CA GLY A 53 10.28 -8.59 0.25
C GLY A 53 11.30 -7.49 0.51
N HIS A 54 12.25 -7.78 1.40
CA HIS A 54 13.38 -6.88 1.67
C HIS A 54 14.50 -7.09 0.63
N MET A 55 15.12 -5.99 0.17
CA MET A 55 16.17 -6.00 -0.85
C MET A 55 17.35 -6.94 -0.55
N HIS A 56 17.72 -7.09 0.73
CA HIS A 56 18.78 -8.04 1.10
C HIS A 56 18.41 -9.49 0.79
N LYS A 57 17.13 -9.87 0.89
CA LYS A 57 16.65 -11.21 0.52
C LYS A 57 16.62 -11.41 -0.99
N VAL A 58 16.23 -10.36 -1.74
CA VAL A 58 16.27 -10.38 -3.21
C VAL A 58 17.70 -10.54 -3.69
N HIS A 59 18.65 -9.80 -3.10
CA HIS A 59 20.08 -9.89 -3.44
C HIS A 59 20.64 -11.29 -3.15
N ALA A 60 20.37 -11.85 -1.97
CA ALA A 60 20.80 -13.20 -1.63
C ALA A 60 20.20 -14.27 -2.57
N ALA A 61 18.94 -14.13 -2.98
CA ALA A 61 18.32 -15.04 -3.94
C ALA A 61 18.97 -14.93 -5.33
N LEU A 62 19.34 -13.72 -5.74
CA LEU A 62 20.07 -13.49 -7.01
C LEU A 62 21.45 -14.14 -6.99
N GLU A 63 22.22 -13.98 -5.91
CA GLU A 63 23.53 -14.62 -5.76
C GLU A 63 23.43 -16.15 -5.79
N ALA A 64 22.41 -16.70 -5.11
CA ALA A 64 22.16 -18.15 -5.11
C ALA A 64 21.80 -18.67 -6.50
N GLU A 65 20.98 -17.95 -7.26
CA GLU A 65 20.58 -18.32 -8.63
C GLU A 65 21.77 -18.29 -9.59
N LEU A 66 22.63 -17.28 -9.47
CA LEU A 66 23.78 -17.10 -10.37
C LEU A 66 25.02 -17.86 -9.91
N GLY A 67 25.02 -18.46 -8.72
CA GLY A 67 26.15 -19.22 -8.15
C GLY A 67 27.42 -18.38 -7.93
N ARG A 68 27.28 -17.07 -7.75
CA ARG A 68 28.41 -16.13 -7.53
C ARG A 68 28.02 -14.94 -6.68
N SER A 69 28.97 -14.37 -5.99
CA SER A 69 28.77 -13.10 -5.27
C SER A 69 28.68 -11.93 -6.27
N LEU A 70 27.86 -10.95 -5.90
CA LEU A 70 27.59 -9.75 -6.70
C LEU A 70 27.85 -8.49 -5.89
N SER A 71 28.27 -7.42 -6.57
CA SER A 71 28.20 -6.07 -6.01
C SER A 71 26.73 -5.72 -5.72
N ARG A 72 26.51 -4.84 -4.73
CA ARG A 72 25.19 -4.29 -4.41
C ARG A 72 24.83 -3.01 -5.17
N ASP A 73 25.68 -2.58 -6.08
CA ASP A 73 25.51 -1.29 -6.81
C ASP A 73 24.20 -1.25 -7.60
N TRP A 74 23.77 -2.39 -8.17
CA TRP A 74 22.49 -2.50 -8.86
C TRP A 74 21.28 -2.14 -7.99
N ILE A 75 21.38 -2.26 -6.65
CA ILE A 75 20.31 -1.90 -5.72
C ILE A 75 20.11 -0.37 -5.72
N ALA A 76 21.21 0.39 -5.73
CA ALA A 76 21.14 1.85 -5.83
C ALA A 76 20.52 2.29 -7.17
N ASP A 77 20.90 1.63 -8.27
CA ASP A 77 20.32 1.90 -9.59
C ASP A 77 18.82 1.55 -9.63
N PHE A 78 18.43 0.42 -9.02
CA PHE A 78 17.03 0.04 -8.86
C PHE A 78 16.24 1.09 -8.05
N ASP A 79 16.77 1.52 -6.90
CA ASP A 79 16.13 2.52 -6.05
C ASP A 79 15.97 3.86 -6.80
N ALA A 80 17.00 4.29 -7.52
CA ALA A 80 16.95 5.50 -8.34
C ALA A 80 15.89 5.38 -9.46
N ALA A 81 15.82 4.25 -10.14
CA ALA A 81 14.83 3.99 -11.17
C ALA A 81 13.39 4.00 -10.59
N CYS A 82 13.19 3.41 -9.41
CA CYS A 82 11.92 3.46 -8.70
C CYS A 82 11.52 4.89 -8.35
N GLN A 83 12.43 5.71 -7.82
CA GLN A 83 12.16 7.13 -7.50
C GLN A 83 11.71 7.94 -8.72
N ILE A 84 12.33 7.70 -9.88
CA ILE A 84 11.93 8.34 -11.14
C ILE A 84 10.54 7.87 -11.57
N ALA A 85 10.30 6.57 -11.52
CA ALA A 85 9.06 5.97 -12.01
C ALA A 85 7.85 6.33 -11.13
N LEU A 86 8.02 6.46 -9.81
CA LEU A 86 6.98 6.86 -8.88
C LEU A 86 6.35 8.23 -9.20
N LYS A 87 7.07 9.11 -9.91
CA LYS A 87 6.53 10.38 -10.42
C LYS A 87 5.45 10.20 -11.50
N LYS A 88 5.27 8.99 -12.02
CA LYS A 88 4.29 8.62 -13.05
C LYS A 88 3.41 7.45 -12.62
N VAL A 89 3.41 7.12 -11.33
CA VAL A 89 2.58 6.03 -10.80
C VAL A 89 1.11 6.35 -11.05
N LYS A 90 0.33 5.31 -11.34
CA LYS A 90 -1.12 5.44 -11.56
C LYS A 90 -1.88 5.11 -10.29
N ALA A 91 -3.09 5.62 -10.20
CA ALA A 91 -4.05 5.17 -9.20
C ALA A 91 -4.39 3.69 -9.44
N VAL A 92 -4.66 2.97 -8.35
CA VAL A 92 -5.25 1.62 -8.42
C VAL A 92 -6.62 1.73 -9.10
N ASP A 93 -6.91 0.79 -10.00
CA ASP A 93 -8.17 0.80 -10.74
C ASP A 93 -9.39 0.76 -9.82
N GLY A 94 -10.38 1.61 -10.10
CA GLY A 94 -11.61 1.76 -9.31
C GLY A 94 -11.46 2.56 -8.01
N ILE A 95 -10.25 2.88 -7.53
CA ILE A 95 -10.08 3.55 -6.22
C ILE A 95 -10.60 4.99 -6.23
N ALA A 96 -10.42 5.73 -7.33
CA ALA A 96 -10.94 7.10 -7.47
C ALA A 96 -12.48 7.14 -7.39
N ALA A 97 -13.15 6.17 -8.02
CA ALA A 97 -14.60 6.03 -7.94
C ALA A 97 -15.06 5.69 -6.52
N LEU A 98 -14.33 4.84 -5.80
CA LEU A 98 -14.62 4.53 -4.40
C LEU A 98 -14.47 5.77 -3.51
N ILE A 99 -13.38 6.53 -3.64
CA ILE A 99 -13.15 7.78 -2.89
C ILE A 99 -14.32 8.75 -3.13
N THR A 100 -14.75 8.91 -4.38
CA THR A 100 -15.88 9.78 -4.73
C THR A 100 -17.16 9.33 -4.04
N ARG A 101 -17.49 8.03 -4.06
CA ARG A 101 -18.67 7.48 -3.39
C ARG A 101 -18.62 7.67 -1.87
N VAL A 102 -17.47 7.36 -1.25
CA VAL A 102 -17.25 7.53 0.19
C VAL A 102 -17.46 8.99 0.64
N LYS A 103 -16.93 9.95 -0.12
CA LYS A 103 -17.11 11.38 0.14
C LYS A 103 -18.56 11.82 -0.06
N ALA A 104 -19.23 11.34 -1.10
CA ALA A 104 -20.63 11.66 -1.37
C ALA A 104 -21.57 11.13 -0.26
N ALA A 105 -21.19 10.03 0.40
CA ALA A 105 -21.88 9.52 1.58
C ALA A 105 -21.59 10.32 2.88
N GLY A 106 -20.80 11.39 2.82
CA GLY A 106 -20.48 12.24 3.96
C GLY A 106 -19.42 11.67 4.90
N LEU A 107 -18.71 10.60 4.49
CA LEU A 107 -17.65 10.00 5.28
C LEU A 107 -16.34 10.78 5.14
N SER A 108 -15.62 10.93 6.26
CA SER A 108 -14.26 11.47 6.26
C SER A 108 -13.29 10.46 5.66
N ILE A 109 -12.18 10.96 5.10
CA ILE A 109 -11.13 10.10 4.50
C ILE A 109 -9.74 10.57 4.95
N CYS A 110 -8.80 9.65 5.09
CA CYS A 110 -7.37 9.96 5.27
C CYS A 110 -6.49 8.86 4.70
N VAL A 111 -5.18 9.13 4.64
CA VAL A 111 -4.13 8.15 4.25
C VAL A 111 -3.31 7.78 5.47
N ALA A 112 -3.00 6.49 5.64
CA ALA A 112 -2.11 6.01 6.70
C ALA A 112 -1.19 4.91 6.15
N SER A 113 0.06 5.25 5.83
CA SER A 113 1.00 4.36 5.11
C SER A 113 2.33 4.19 5.84
N GLN A 114 3.00 3.07 5.56
CA GLN A 114 4.39 2.82 5.97
C GLN A 114 5.39 3.73 5.23
N GLY A 115 5.00 4.29 4.09
CA GLY A 115 5.83 5.17 3.28
C GLY A 115 6.16 6.49 3.99
N PRO A 116 7.33 7.08 3.72
CA PRO A 116 7.66 8.42 4.20
C PRO A 116 6.81 9.48 3.49
N HIS A 117 6.60 10.63 4.15
CA HIS A 117 5.79 11.73 3.64
C HIS A 117 6.22 12.20 2.25
N GLU A 118 7.53 12.26 1.99
CA GLU A 118 8.10 12.70 0.72
C GLU A 118 7.71 11.77 -0.43
N LYS A 119 7.70 10.44 -0.19
CA LYS A 119 7.24 9.45 -1.17
C LYS A 119 5.76 9.62 -1.45
N MET A 120 4.94 9.70 -0.37
CA MET A 120 3.48 9.85 -0.51
C MET A 120 3.12 11.15 -1.22
N ALA A 121 3.81 12.27 -0.96
CA ALA A 121 3.59 13.52 -1.67
C ALA A 121 3.79 13.37 -3.19
N VAL A 122 4.83 12.65 -3.61
CA VAL A 122 5.10 12.39 -5.03
C VAL A 122 4.05 11.47 -5.64
N THR A 123 3.73 10.35 -4.97
CA THR A 123 2.85 9.31 -5.53
C THR A 123 1.39 9.75 -5.55
N LEU A 124 0.91 10.40 -4.49
CA LEU A 124 -0.46 10.92 -4.44
C LEU A 124 -0.67 12.04 -5.47
N LYS A 125 0.33 12.92 -5.67
CA LYS A 125 0.28 13.94 -6.71
C LYS A 125 0.25 13.32 -8.11
N ALA A 126 1.08 12.30 -8.37
CA ALA A 126 1.09 11.61 -9.65
C ALA A 126 -0.24 10.92 -9.95
N ALA A 127 -0.93 10.42 -8.92
CA ALA A 127 -2.25 9.78 -9.02
C ALA A 127 -3.43 10.77 -8.97
N GLY A 128 -3.20 12.08 -8.76
CA GLY A 128 -4.24 13.11 -8.69
C GLY A 128 -5.01 13.14 -7.36
N PHE A 129 -4.38 12.70 -6.27
CA PHE A 129 -5.01 12.61 -4.94
C PHE A 129 -4.45 13.59 -3.90
N ASP A 130 -3.46 14.40 -4.25
CA ASP A 130 -2.78 15.32 -3.34
C ASP A 130 -3.74 16.34 -2.70
N GLU A 131 -4.62 16.95 -3.49
CA GLU A 131 -5.62 17.90 -2.97
C GLU A 131 -6.70 17.21 -2.13
N ILE A 132 -7.11 16.00 -2.53
CA ILE A 132 -8.18 15.24 -1.86
C ILE A 132 -7.78 14.86 -0.43
N PHE A 133 -6.50 14.53 -0.21
CA PHE A 133 -5.96 14.12 1.08
C PHE A 133 -5.11 15.22 1.76
N ALA A 134 -5.12 16.46 1.28
CA ALA A 134 -4.36 17.56 1.86
C ALA A 134 -4.61 17.68 3.37
N GLY A 135 -3.54 17.68 4.19
CA GLY A 135 -3.60 17.76 5.65
C GLY A 135 -4.09 16.48 6.36
N LYS A 136 -4.30 15.37 5.62
CA LYS A 136 -4.83 14.10 6.15
C LYS A 136 -3.97 12.91 5.71
N ILE A 137 -2.65 13.07 5.70
CA ILE A 137 -1.67 12.05 5.32
C ILE A 137 -0.80 11.74 6.53
N PHE A 138 -0.82 10.49 6.96
CA PHE A 138 -0.08 9.97 8.11
C PHE A 138 0.95 8.94 7.68
N SER A 139 2.16 9.06 8.20
CA SER A 139 3.31 8.20 7.90
C SER A 139 3.69 7.34 9.10
N SER A 140 4.32 6.21 8.84
CA SER A 140 4.97 5.42 9.90
C SER A 140 6.02 6.24 10.69
N ARG A 141 6.53 7.34 10.12
CA ARG A 141 7.47 8.25 10.80
C ARG A 141 6.81 9.12 11.87
N ASP A 142 5.47 9.20 11.89
CA ASP A 142 4.72 9.98 12.87
C ASP A 142 4.49 9.20 14.18
N VAL A 143 4.87 7.91 14.21
CA VAL A 143 4.60 7.01 15.34
C VAL A 143 5.85 6.23 15.76
N LYS A 144 5.85 5.73 17.00
CA LYS A 144 6.98 4.95 17.52
C LYS A 144 7.04 3.54 16.95
N ARG A 145 5.89 2.92 16.72
CA ARG A 145 5.78 1.55 16.24
C ARG A 145 4.98 1.52 14.93
N PRO A 146 5.63 1.19 13.80
CA PRO A 146 4.94 1.04 12.51
C PRO A 146 4.06 -0.21 12.48
N LYS A 147 3.26 -0.40 11.41
CA LYS A 147 2.55 -1.65 11.15
C LYS A 147 3.51 -2.84 11.28
N PRO A 148 3.17 -3.95 11.95
CA PRO A 148 1.81 -4.37 12.34
C PRO A 148 1.31 -3.81 13.68
N ALA A 149 2.02 -2.88 14.36
CA ALA A 149 1.48 -2.22 15.55
C ALA A 149 0.31 -1.30 15.17
N PRO A 150 -0.67 -1.08 16.09
CA PRO A 150 -1.87 -0.29 15.80
C PRO A 150 -1.62 1.21 15.75
N ASP A 151 -0.43 1.67 16.16
CA ASP A 151 -0.13 3.06 16.48
C ASP A 151 -0.45 4.03 15.33
N LEU A 152 -0.14 3.64 14.09
CA LEU A 152 -0.36 4.49 12.93
C LEU A 152 -1.85 4.72 12.65
N PHE A 153 -2.66 3.67 12.70
CA PHE A 153 -4.10 3.80 12.49
C PHE A 153 -4.79 4.53 13.65
N LEU A 154 -4.37 4.26 14.88
CA LEU A 154 -4.87 5.00 16.05
C LEU A 154 -4.47 6.49 16.01
N HIS A 155 -3.27 6.80 15.52
CA HIS A 155 -2.84 8.18 15.29
C HIS A 155 -3.70 8.87 14.24
N ALA A 156 -3.91 8.23 13.08
CA ALA A 156 -4.74 8.76 12.01
C ALA A 156 -6.20 9.01 12.46
N ALA A 157 -6.81 8.02 13.14
CA ALA A 157 -8.16 8.15 13.68
C ALA A 157 -8.31 9.34 14.62
N ARG A 158 -7.40 9.46 15.61
CA ARG A 158 -7.38 10.54 16.59
C ARG A 158 -7.21 11.91 15.91
N SER A 159 -6.28 12.02 14.97
CA SER A 159 -6.02 13.26 14.23
C SER A 159 -7.20 13.68 13.36
N CYS A 160 -8.03 12.73 12.93
CA CYS A 160 -9.26 12.97 12.18
C CYS A 160 -10.52 13.08 13.09
N GLY A 161 -10.38 13.01 14.42
CA GLY A 161 -11.50 13.12 15.35
C GLY A 161 -12.45 11.92 15.36
N ALA A 162 -11.98 10.72 14.98
CA ALA A 162 -12.77 9.50 14.94
C ALA A 162 -12.33 8.50 16.01
N SER A 163 -13.30 7.77 16.61
CA SER A 163 -13.00 6.63 17.46
C SER A 163 -12.67 5.38 16.57
N PRO A 164 -11.82 4.47 17.06
CA PRO A 164 -11.41 3.29 16.27
C PRO A 164 -12.58 2.45 15.74
N GLU A 165 -13.61 2.25 16.55
CA GLU A 165 -14.82 1.48 16.18
C GLU A 165 -15.64 2.10 15.04
N ASN A 166 -15.42 3.40 14.78
CA ASN A 166 -16.05 4.16 13.71
C ASN A 166 -15.13 4.32 12.48
N CYS A 167 -14.00 3.59 12.44
CA CYS A 167 -13.06 3.59 11.35
C CYS A 167 -13.16 2.32 10.52
N LEU A 168 -13.05 2.47 9.20
CA LEU A 168 -12.83 1.40 8.27
C LEU A 168 -11.46 1.59 7.62
N VAL A 169 -10.61 0.57 7.64
CA VAL A 169 -9.32 0.55 6.95
C VAL A 169 -9.46 -0.17 5.63
N ILE A 170 -8.82 0.33 4.57
CA ILE A 170 -8.63 -0.37 3.29
C ILE A 170 -7.14 -0.61 3.12
N GLU A 171 -6.76 -1.87 2.98
CA GLU A 171 -5.37 -2.34 3.07
C GLU A 171 -5.11 -3.52 2.13
N ASP A 172 -3.88 -3.64 1.60
CA ASP A 172 -3.48 -4.74 0.72
C ASP A 172 -2.38 -5.64 1.31
N SER A 173 -1.93 -5.37 2.55
CA SER A 173 -0.84 -6.08 3.21
C SER A 173 -1.27 -6.82 4.48
N LEU A 174 -0.59 -7.96 4.76
CA LEU A 174 -0.82 -8.72 6.00
C LEU A 174 -0.48 -7.89 7.25
N THR A 175 0.57 -7.08 7.18
CA THR A 175 1.02 -6.24 8.29
C THR A 175 0.03 -5.13 8.58
N GLY A 176 -0.58 -4.55 7.54
CA GLY A 176 -1.60 -3.53 7.69
C GLY A 176 -2.93 -4.09 8.21
N VAL A 177 -3.36 -5.26 7.71
CA VAL A 177 -4.53 -5.94 8.26
C VAL A 177 -4.33 -6.26 9.74
N ALA A 178 -3.15 -6.77 10.14
CA ALA A 178 -2.83 -7.03 11.53
C ALA A 178 -2.87 -5.74 12.39
N ALA A 179 -2.36 -4.63 11.86
CA ALA A 179 -2.39 -3.33 12.54
C ALA A 179 -3.81 -2.80 12.73
N ALA A 180 -4.69 -2.93 11.72
CA ALA A 180 -6.08 -2.52 11.80
C ALA A 180 -6.85 -3.35 12.85
N LYS A 181 -6.67 -4.67 12.85
CA LYS A 181 -7.23 -5.57 13.87
C LYS A 181 -6.76 -5.19 15.27
N ALA A 182 -5.45 -4.95 15.45
CA ALA A 182 -4.89 -4.53 16.73
C ALA A 182 -5.39 -3.16 17.19
N ALA A 183 -5.83 -2.30 16.25
CA ALA A 183 -6.46 -1.02 16.53
C ALA A 183 -7.98 -1.12 16.82
N ASN A 184 -8.57 -2.31 16.81
CA ASN A 184 -10.03 -2.55 16.88
C ASN A 184 -10.81 -1.84 15.76
N MET A 185 -10.24 -1.77 14.56
CA MET A 185 -10.88 -1.19 13.38
C MET A 185 -11.38 -2.28 12.43
N GLN A 186 -12.49 -2.02 11.75
CA GLN A 186 -12.91 -2.83 10.62
C GLN A 186 -11.88 -2.71 9.49
N VAL A 187 -11.64 -3.80 8.76
CA VAL A 187 -10.68 -3.79 7.66
C VAL A 187 -11.21 -4.54 6.44
N PHE A 188 -11.10 -3.90 5.28
CA PHE A 188 -11.25 -4.52 3.98
C PHE A 188 -9.86 -4.79 3.40
N TYR A 189 -9.60 -6.06 3.12
CA TYR A 189 -8.35 -6.51 2.54
C TYR A 189 -8.47 -6.54 1.01
N LEU A 190 -7.76 -5.65 0.35
CA LEU A 190 -7.72 -5.57 -1.11
C LEU A 190 -6.70 -6.58 -1.65
N SER A 191 -7.18 -7.67 -2.21
CA SER A 191 -6.36 -8.71 -2.82
C SER A 191 -6.95 -9.15 -4.15
N ALA A 192 -6.31 -8.80 -5.27
CA ALA A 192 -6.73 -9.22 -6.61
C ALA A 192 -6.76 -10.76 -6.75
N ALA A 193 -5.91 -11.48 -6.02
CA ALA A 193 -5.93 -12.94 -5.94
C ALA A 193 -7.15 -13.49 -5.18
N GLY A 194 -7.73 -12.67 -4.30
CA GLY A 194 -8.87 -13.05 -3.48
C GLY A 194 -8.50 -13.91 -2.26
N ASP A 195 -7.26 -13.73 -1.76
CA ASP A 195 -6.80 -14.41 -0.55
C ASP A 195 -7.72 -14.09 0.63
N ILE A 196 -8.04 -15.09 1.42
CA ILE A 196 -8.89 -14.92 2.60
C ILE A 196 -8.01 -14.74 3.83
N LEU A 197 -8.24 -13.63 4.55
CA LEU A 197 -7.58 -13.36 5.82
C LEU A 197 -8.60 -13.37 6.97
N ASP A 198 -8.28 -14.11 8.02
CA ASP A 198 -9.09 -14.11 9.22
C ASP A 198 -9.25 -12.72 9.82
N GLY A 199 -10.51 -12.34 10.13
CA GLY A 199 -10.85 -11.03 10.69
C GLY A 199 -10.78 -9.85 9.73
N ALA A 200 -10.64 -10.08 8.40
CA ALA A 200 -10.78 -9.06 7.37
C ALA A 200 -11.82 -9.49 6.33
N LYS A 201 -12.51 -8.51 5.74
CA LYS A 201 -13.35 -8.77 4.56
C LYS A 201 -12.49 -8.61 3.32
N THR A 202 -12.24 -9.70 2.60
CA THR A 202 -11.50 -9.65 1.34
C THR A 202 -12.37 -9.05 0.23
N ILE A 203 -11.77 -8.14 -0.52
CA ILE A 203 -12.28 -7.56 -1.76
C ILE A 203 -11.23 -7.74 -2.85
N ARG A 204 -11.64 -8.04 -4.05
CA ARG A 204 -10.74 -8.18 -5.20
C ARG A 204 -10.55 -6.87 -5.95
N HIS A 205 -11.55 -5.99 -5.84
CA HIS A 205 -11.56 -4.71 -6.53
C HIS A 205 -12.34 -3.65 -5.72
N PRO A 206 -11.92 -2.37 -5.71
CA PRO A 206 -12.61 -1.30 -4.98
C PRO A 206 -14.10 -1.14 -5.32
N ASN A 207 -14.52 -1.51 -6.53
CA ASN A 207 -15.93 -1.44 -6.95
C ASN A 207 -16.83 -2.47 -6.25
N GLU A 208 -16.27 -3.48 -5.60
CA GLU A 208 -17.05 -4.44 -4.80
C GLU A 208 -17.55 -3.85 -3.48
N ILE A 209 -17.00 -2.71 -3.05
CA ILE A 209 -17.43 -2.04 -1.81
C ILE A 209 -18.73 -1.28 -2.08
N SER A 210 -19.80 -1.63 -1.34
CA SER A 210 -21.05 -0.86 -1.30
C SER A 210 -21.07 0.08 -0.08
N LEU A 211 -21.82 1.17 -0.18
CA LEU A 211 -22.04 2.14 0.88
C LEU A 211 -23.29 1.78 1.68
#